data_f151de53f8101c456d69c83237b8a141
#
_entry.id   f151de53f8101c456d69c83237b8a141
#
_cell.length_a   1.000
_cell.length_b   1.000
_cell.length_c   1.000
_cell.angle_alpha   90.00
_cell.angle_beta   90.00
_cell.angle_gamma   90.00
#
_symmetry.space_group_name_H-M   'P 1'
#
loop_
_entity.id
_entity.type
_entity.pdbx_description
1 polymer ?
#
loop_
_entity_poly.entity_id
_entity_poly.type
_entity_poly.pdbx_seq_one_letter_code
_entity_poly.pdbx_strand_id
1 'polypeptide(L)'
;MTAHIPEETSAPAHPDVLSLGEAMVELSAREQVRLRDARTFDLGWGGDTSNVAVAVSRLGRAAGYVTRVGDDEFGANLLDLWRHEGVDTSGVGVDPGRPTGLYLLSRPPEGPHSFTYYRAGSAASAMQPADLPAQLLRRARIVHTSGITQAIGAGPCDAAFAALRTAREAGVTTSYDPNLRRALWSLDRAQAVIMASLALADIALPSLEDARALTGLDDPGAIADELLGKGPQVVALKLGAAGALVADADRQTIVAPYEVAAVDPAGAGDTFDAAFLTAWLDGNEPAECAEFANAAAALTTTGVGCVGPIPTREAVDELRAAQGRRTRSRA
;
A
#
# COMPACT_ATOMS: atom_id res chain seq x y z
N MET A 1 7.95 41.56 -19.29
CA MET A 1 7.38 40.20 -19.26
C MET A 1 7.54 39.67 -17.84
N THR A 2 6.53 39.84 -17.01
CA THR A 2 6.47 39.36 -15.64
C THR A 2 6.15 37.86 -15.67
N ALA A 3 7.10 37.04 -15.24
CA ALA A 3 6.90 35.61 -15.07
C ALA A 3 5.78 35.38 -14.05
N HIS A 4 4.74 34.69 -14.48
CA HIS A 4 3.65 34.22 -13.62
C HIS A 4 4.23 33.06 -12.79
N ILE A 5 4.46 33.32 -11.51
CA ILE A 5 4.74 32.27 -10.53
C ILE A 5 3.39 31.59 -10.28
N PRO A 6 3.25 30.26 -10.52
CA PRO A 6 2.01 29.60 -10.15
C PRO A 6 1.83 29.71 -8.63
N GLU A 7 0.62 30.10 -8.22
CA GLU A 7 0.21 30.07 -6.80
C GLU A 7 0.51 28.67 -6.23
N GLU A 8 1.26 28.64 -5.13
CA GLU A 8 1.38 27.46 -4.27
C GLU A 8 -0.03 27.01 -3.91
N THR A 9 -0.49 25.92 -4.51
CA THR A 9 -1.67 25.23 -4.02
C THR A 9 -1.34 24.75 -2.61
N SER A 10 -1.87 25.45 -1.60
CA SER A 10 -1.71 25.05 -0.21
C SER A 10 -2.19 23.61 -0.09
N ALA A 11 -1.30 22.71 0.34
CA ALA A 11 -1.65 21.35 0.69
C ALA A 11 -2.87 21.39 1.64
N PRO A 12 -3.85 20.50 1.48
CA PRO A 12 -5.02 20.48 2.35
C PRO A 12 -4.55 20.36 3.80
N ALA A 13 -5.19 21.08 4.69
CA ALA A 13 -4.77 21.21 6.09
C ALA A 13 -4.63 19.87 6.83
N HIS A 14 -5.19 18.78 6.28
CA HIS A 14 -5.09 17.40 6.82
C HIS A 14 -5.26 16.37 5.69
N PRO A 15 -4.44 15.29 5.66
CA PRO A 15 -4.61 14.21 4.67
C PRO A 15 -5.92 13.45 4.92
N ASP A 16 -6.60 13.06 3.84
CA ASP A 16 -7.69 12.09 3.90
C ASP A 16 -7.14 10.70 4.30
N VAL A 17 -6.04 10.27 3.65
CA VAL A 17 -5.32 9.04 4.00
C VAL A 17 -3.88 9.38 4.33
N LEU A 18 -3.45 9.02 5.54
CA LEU A 18 -2.07 9.07 5.97
C LEU A 18 -1.49 7.67 5.97
N SER A 19 -0.59 7.39 5.03
CA SER A 19 0.08 6.10 4.91
C SER A 19 1.43 6.11 5.63
N LEU A 20 1.79 5.00 6.31
CA LEU A 20 3.01 4.88 7.11
C LEU A 20 3.78 3.62 6.74
N GLY A 21 5.08 3.76 6.41
CA GLY A 21 5.95 2.61 6.16
C GLY A 21 7.25 2.93 5.47
N GLU A 22 7.81 1.98 4.72
CA GLU A 22 9.06 2.13 4.00
C GLU A 22 8.83 2.36 2.50
N ALA A 23 9.52 3.35 1.97
CA ALA A 23 9.73 3.51 0.54
C ALA A 23 11.15 3.13 0.15
N MET A 24 11.30 2.64 -1.06
CA MET A 24 12.59 2.26 -1.63
C MET A 24 12.71 2.73 -3.08
N VAL A 25 13.93 3.04 -3.48
CA VAL A 25 14.23 3.21 -4.90
C VAL A 25 14.38 1.83 -5.55
N GLU A 26 13.77 1.64 -6.73
CA GLU A 26 13.96 0.48 -7.58
C GLU A 26 15.04 0.74 -8.63
N LEU A 27 15.94 -0.21 -8.79
CA LEU A 27 16.85 -0.27 -9.93
C LEU A 27 16.52 -1.52 -10.74
N SER A 28 15.73 -1.35 -11.80
CA SER A 28 15.27 -2.43 -12.68
C SER A 28 16.23 -2.64 -13.84
N ALA A 29 16.79 -3.84 -13.98
CA ALA A 29 17.66 -4.16 -15.10
C ALA A 29 16.88 -4.02 -16.43
N ARG A 30 17.45 -3.27 -17.39
CA ARG A 30 16.86 -3.11 -18.73
C ARG A 30 16.97 -4.38 -19.55
N GLU A 31 18.09 -5.11 -19.36
CA GLU A 31 18.33 -6.35 -20.05
C GLU A 31 17.58 -7.50 -19.36
N GLN A 32 17.05 -8.42 -20.17
CA GLN A 32 16.43 -9.64 -19.66
C GLN A 32 17.52 -10.69 -19.28
N VAL A 33 18.31 -10.37 -18.28
CA VAL A 33 19.43 -11.18 -17.78
C VAL A 33 19.37 -11.31 -16.25
N ARG A 34 20.24 -12.13 -15.68
CA ARG A 34 20.44 -12.15 -14.22
C ARG A 34 21.10 -10.86 -13.75
N LEU A 35 20.83 -10.42 -12.52
CA LEU A 35 21.40 -9.19 -11.97
C LEU A 35 22.93 -9.10 -12.12
N ARG A 36 23.66 -10.22 -11.94
CA ARG A 36 25.12 -10.26 -12.07
C ARG A 36 25.64 -9.90 -13.49
N ASP A 37 24.77 -10.04 -14.50
CA ASP A 37 25.11 -9.85 -15.89
C ASP A 37 24.53 -8.52 -16.43
N ALA A 38 23.66 -7.85 -15.65
CA ALA A 38 23.06 -6.57 -16.01
C ALA A 38 24.10 -5.43 -16.06
N ARG A 39 23.95 -4.52 -17.02
CA ARG A 39 24.83 -3.38 -17.24
C ARG A 39 24.12 -2.05 -17.12
N THR A 40 22.82 -2.00 -17.40
CA THR A 40 22.01 -0.79 -17.35
C THR A 40 20.75 -1.01 -16.55
N PHE A 41 20.33 0.04 -15.84
CA PHE A 41 19.17 -0.01 -14.98
C PHE A 41 18.27 1.20 -15.25
N ASP A 42 16.98 0.98 -15.18
CA ASP A 42 15.98 2.04 -15.05
C ASP A 42 15.73 2.30 -13.58
N LEU A 43 15.62 3.58 -13.23
CA LEU A 43 15.24 4.00 -11.90
C LEU A 43 13.71 4.00 -11.81
N GLY A 44 13.21 3.40 -10.76
CA GLY A 44 11.80 3.34 -10.39
C GLY A 44 11.63 3.49 -8.88
N TRP A 45 10.42 3.25 -8.45
CA TRP A 45 10.04 3.40 -7.04
C TRP A 45 9.21 2.22 -6.58
N GLY A 46 9.36 1.87 -5.29
CA GLY A 46 8.59 0.85 -4.62
C GLY A 46 8.42 1.15 -3.13
N GLY A 47 7.73 0.25 -2.48
CA GLY A 47 7.27 0.41 -1.09
C GLY A 47 5.75 0.44 -1.08
N ASP A 48 5.16 -0.61 -0.51
CA ASP A 48 3.71 -0.83 -0.50
C ASP A 48 2.93 0.40 -0.01
N THR A 49 3.29 0.91 1.15
CA THR A 49 2.64 2.08 1.75
C THR A 49 2.89 3.39 1.01
N SER A 50 4.04 3.53 0.32
CA SER A 50 4.32 4.65 -0.58
C SER A 50 3.45 4.56 -1.85
N ASN A 51 3.31 3.35 -2.41
CA ASN A 51 2.42 3.10 -3.55
C ASN A 51 0.97 3.44 -3.20
N VAL A 52 0.51 3.09 -1.98
CA VAL A 52 -0.81 3.48 -1.46
C VAL A 52 -0.96 5.01 -1.42
N ALA A 53 0.03 5.74 -0.90
CA ALA A 53 -0.05 7.21 -0.84
C ALA A 53 -0.15 7.85 -2.23
N VAL A 54 0.66 7.40 -3.19
CA VAL A 54 0.61 7.88 -4.58
C VAL A 54 -0.74 7.54 -5.23
N ALA A 55 -1.23 6.31 -5.03
CA ALA A 55 -2.50 5.88 -5.61
C ALA A 55 -3.68 6.68 -5.04
N VAL A 56 -3.71 6.94 -3.73
CA VAL A 56 -4.73 7.79 -3.09
C VAL A 56 -4.76 9.19 -3.73
N SER A 57 -3.57 9.79 -3.96
CA SER A 57 -3.46 11.09 -4.60
C SER A 57 -3.99 11.07 -6.05
N ARG A 58 -3.55 10.10 -6.87
CA ARG A 58 -4.02 9.95 -8.27
C ARG A 58 -5.51 9.64 -8.37
N LEU A 59 -6.08 9.04 -7.33
CA LEU A 59 -7.52 8.77 -7.22
C LEU A 59 -8.31 9.97 -6.65
N GLY A 60 -7.67 11.15 -6.50
CA GLY A 60 -8.31 12.41 -6.20
C GLY A 60 -8.57 12.68 -4.72
N ARG A 61 -7.82 12.03 -3.79
CA ARG A 61 -7.89 12.28 -2.35
C ARG A 61 -6.59 12.86 -1.82
N ALA A 62 -6.69 13.64 -0.75
CA ALA A 62 -5.52 14.18 -0.08
C ALA A 62 -4.74 13.04 0.60
N ALA A 63 -3.52 12.79 0.11
CA ALA A 63 -2.62 11.78 0.65
C ALA A 63 -1.49 12.42 1.46
N GLY A 64 -1.10 11.79 2.57
CA GLY A 64 0.11 12.09 3.31
C GLY A 64 0.95 10.84 3.53
N TYR A 65 2.26 11.02 3.71
CA TYR A 65 3.15 9.89 3.92
C TYR A 65 4.04 10.10 5.15
N VAL A 66 4.18 9.05 5.95
CA VAL A 66 5.04 9.01 7.14
C VAL A 66 6.12 7.96 6.93
N THR A 67 7.36 8.39 6.86
CA THR A 67 8.54 7.52 6.68
C THR A 67 9.81 8.23 7.09
N ARG A 68 10.95 7.54 6.94
CA ARG A 68 12.28 8.15 6.98
C ARG A 68 13.04 7.79 5.70
N VAL A 69 13.74 8.78 5.16
CA VAL A 69 14.69 8.64 4.03
C VAL A 69 16.07 9.08 4.44
N GLY A 70 17.10 8.65 3.74
CA GLY A 70 18.45 9.13 3.93
C GLY A 70 18.63 10.57 3.45
N ASP A 71 19.64 11.28 3.98
CA ASP A 71 20.13 12.53 3.41
C ASP A 71 21.06 12.21 2.22
N ASP A 72 20.47 11.62 1.17
CA ASP A 72 21.14 11.16 -0.04
C ASP A 72 20.30 11.42 -1.30
N GLU A 73 20.92 11.22 -2.47
CA GLU A 73 20.25 11.44 -3.77
C GLU A 73 18.99 10.61 -3.96
N PHE A 74 18.91 9.41 -3.36
CA PHE A 74 17.72 8.54 -3.43
C PHE A 74 16.60 9.04 -2.51
N GLY A 75 16.95 9.56 -1.34
CA GLY A 75 16.00 10.22 -0.44
C GLY A 75 15.40 11.48 -1.07
N ALA A 76 16.25 12.30 -1.71
CA ALA A 76 15.80 13.46 -2.46
C ALA A 76 14.87 13.06 -3.62
N ASN A 77 15.21 12.01 -4.37
CA ASN A 77 14.40 11.49 -5.47
C ASN A 77 13.01 11.00 -5.01
N LEU A 78 12.92 10.32 -3.89
CA LEU A 78 11.63 9.90 -3.31
C LEU A 78 10.79 11.11 -2.86
N LEU A 79 11.41 12.11 -2.24
CA LEU A 79 10.72 13.36 -1.86
C LEU A 79 10.17 14.10 -3.08
N ASP A 80 10.93 14.13 -4.18
CA ASP A 80 10.49 14.75 -5.44
C ASP A 80 9.35 13.98 -6.09
N LEU A 81 9.38 12.64 -6.04
CA LEU A 81 8.24 11.81 -6.46
C LEU A 81 6.97 12.21 -5.71
N TRP A 82 6.98 12.19 -4.39
CA TRP A 82 5.78 12.46 -3.60
C TRP A 82 5.26 13.87 -3.79
N ARG A 83 6.15 14.88 -3.88
CA ARG A 83 5.75 16.27 -4.18
C ARG A 83 5.11 16.38 -5.57
N HIS A 84 5.71 15.72 -6.58
CA HIS A 84 5.15 15.69 -7.94
C HIS A 84 3.76 15.05 -7.97
N GLU A 85 3.57 13.98 -7.19
CA GLU A 85 2.30 13.28 -7.07
C GLU A 85 1.30 13.96 -6.11
N GLY A 86 1.65 15.11 -5.53
CA GLY A 86 0.77 15.86 -4.61
C GLY A 86 0.56 15.20 -3.25
N VAL A 87 1.49 14.33 -2.82
CA VAL A 87 1.48 13.70 -1.49
C VAL A 87 2.12 14.63 -0.48
N ASP A 88 1.46 14.88 0.65
CA ASP A 88 2.01 15.64 1.77
C ASP A 88 3.21 14.90 2.40
N THR A 89 4.38 15.52 2.32
CA THR A 89 5.65 15.00 2.86
C THR A 89 6.01 15.55 4.23
N SER A 90 5.12 16.29 4.90
CA SER A 90 5.40 16.88 6.22
C SER A 90 5.63 15.84 7.32
N GLY A 91 5.22 14.58 7.09
CA GLY A 91 5.50 13.42 7.93
C GLY A 91 6.80 12.68 7.60
N VAL A 92 7.58 13.15 6.61
CA VAL A 92 8.81 12.47 6.17
C VAL A 92 10.02 13.03 6.91
N GLY A 93 10.72 12.16 7.66
CA GLY A 93 12.00 12.49 8.32
C GLY A 93 13.19 12.22 7.41
N VAL A 94 14.18 13.11 7.40
CA VAL A 94 15.48 12.91 6.72
C VAL A 94 16.54 12.51 7.76
N ASP A 95 17.22 11.39 7.53
CA ASP A 95 18.24 10.84 8.41
C ASP A 95 19.64 11.05 7.81
N PRO A 96 20.49 11.92 8.40
CA PRO A 96 21.84 12.18 7.87
C PRO A 96 22.83 11.03 8.12
N GLY A 97 22.46 10.05 8.93
CA GLY A 97 23.35 8.95 9.34
C GLY A 97 23.04 7.60 8.70
N ARG A 98 21.95 7.49 7.93
CA ARG A 98 21.49 6.23 7.33
C ARG A 98 21.09 6.42 5.89
N PRO A 99 21.37 5.42 5.00
CA PRO A 99 20.99 5.51 3.60
C PRO A 99 19.47 5.30 3.41
N THR A 100 18.99 5.78 2.28
CA THR A 100 17.69 5.39 1.74
C THR A 100 17.72 3.92 1.32
N GLY A 101 16.65 3.18 1.60
CA GLY A 101 16.51 1.80 1.16
C GLY A 101 16.38 1.71 -0.37
N LEU A 102 16.97 0.66 -0.97
CA LEU A 102 16.82 0.39 -2.39
C LEU A 102 16.74 -1.12 -2.66
N TYR A 103 16.24 -1.49 -3.82
CA TYR A 103 16.31 -2.84 -4.33
C TYR A 103 16.63 -2.89 -5.82
N LEU A 104 17.24 -4.00 -6.23
CA LEU A 104 17.50 -4.29 -7.63
C LEU A 104 16.53 -5.39 -8.07
N LEU A 105 16.03 -5.22 -9.29
CA LEU A 105 15.11 -6.16 -9.94
C LEU A 105 15.69 -6.60 -11.28
N SER A 106 15.64 -7.89 -11.56
CA SER A 106 15.85 -8.39 -12.92
C SER A 106 14.77 -9.39 -13.32
N ARG A 107 14.48 -9.40 -14.62
CA ARG A 107 13.49 -10.27 -15.26
C ARG A 107 14.21 -11.15 -16.30
N PRO A 108 14.89 -12.23 -15.86
CA PRO A 108 15.57 -13.12 -16.80
C PRO A 108 14.54 -13.80 -17.72
N PRO A 109 14.93 -14.17 -18.96
CA PRO A 109 14.02 -14.81 -19.92
C PRO A 109 13.47 -16.16 -19.39
N GLU A 110 14.26 -16.82 -18.54
CA GLU A 110 13.88 -18.08 -17.90
C GLU A 110 14.00 -17.96 -16.39
N GLY A 111 12.99 -18.45 -15.69
CA GLY A 111 12.93 -18.44 -14.23
C GLY A 111 12.20 -17.26 -13.61
N PRO A 112 12.13 -17.20 -12.29
CA PRO A 112 11.42 -16.14 -11.59
C PRO A 112 12.18 -14.81 -11.63
N HIS A 113 11.46 -13.71 -11.46
CA HIS A 113 12.06 -12.40 -11.20
C HIS A 113 13.00 -12.47 -9.99
N SER A 114 14.13 -11.80 -10.06
CA SER A 114 15.13 -11.76 -8.99
C SER A 114 15.13 -10.39 -8.33
N PHE A 115 14.97 -10.38 -7.01
CA PHE A 115 15.01 -9.18 -6.18
C PHE A 115 16.22 -9.25 -5.25
N THR A 116 16.98 -8.17 -5.17
CA THR A 116 18.06 -8.02 -4.20
C THR A 116 17.85 -6.73 -3.43
N TYR A 117 17.64 -6.84 -2.12
CA TYR A 117 17.28 -5.71 -1.26
C TYR A 117 18.49 -5.18 -0.49
N TYR A 118 18.65 -3.87 -0.49
CA TYR A 118 19.59 -3.10 0.33
C TYR A 118 18.79 -2.18 1.25
N ARG A 119 18.10 -2.77 2.22
CA ARG A 119 17.20 -2.07 3.15
C ARG A 119 17.58 -2.23 4.63
N ALA A 120 18.45 -3.21 4.95
CA ALA A 120 18.93 -3.38 6.31
C ALA A 120 19.78 -2.18 6.73
N GLY A 121 19.41 -1.52 7.84
CA GLY A 121 20.05 -0.30 8.30
C GLY A 121 19.68 0.96 7.53
N SER A 122 18.67 0.91 6.65
CA SER A 122 18.10 2.10 6.01
C SER A 122 17.46 3.06 7.02
N ALA A 123 17.26 4.30 6.62
CA ALA A 123 16.59 5.31 7.43
C ALA A 123 15.20 4.84 7.89
N ALA A 124 14.40 4.26 6.97
CA ALA A 124 13.08 3.71 7.30
C ALA A 124 13.14 2.57 8.31
N SER A 125 14.16 1.69 8.22
CA SER A 125 14.34 0.58 9.18
C SER A 125 14.69 1.03 10.59
N ALA A 126 15.07 2.29 10.77
CA ALA A 126 15.40 2.91 12.05
C ALA A 126 14.28 3.79 12.63
N MET A 127 13.13 3.89 11.97
CA MET A 127 11.97 4.64 12.45
C MET A 127 11.57 4.19 13.86
N GLN A 128 11.20 5.15 14.71
CA GLN A 128 10.78 4.91 16.09
C GLN A 128 9.40 5.56 16.37
N PRO A 129 8.68 5.15 17.41
CA PRO A 129 7.45 5.84 17.81
C PRO A 129 7.62 7.34 18.05
N ALA A 130 8.80 7.78 18.48
CA ALA A 130 9.10 9.20 18.70
C ALA A 130 9.20 10.02 17.40
N ASP A 131 9.40 9.38 16.26
CA ASP A 131 9.44 10.04 14.95
C ASP A 131 8.04 10.33 14.40
N LEU A 132 6.98 9.79 14.99
CA LEU A 132 5.63 9.89 14.48
C LEU A 132 5.04 11.29 14.62
N PRO A 133 4.47 11.86 13.55
CA PRO A 133 3.81 13.16 13.59
C PRO A 133 2.41 13.03 14.22
N ALA A 134 2.32 13.02 15.55
CA ALA A 134 1.10 12.74 16.29
C ALA A 134 -0.10 13.62 15.86
N GLN A 135 0.14 14.88 15.45
CA GLN A 135 -0.92 15.77 14.99
C GLN A 135 -1.49 15.35 13.63
N LEU A 136 -0.65 14.86 12.70
CA LEU A 136 -1.11 14.33 11.42
C LEU A 136 -1.92 13.05 11.64
N LEU A 137 -1.44 12.13 12.50
CA LEU A 137 -2.15 10.89 12.83
C LEU A 137 -3.54 11.14 13.42
N ARG A 138 -3.67 12.16 14.29
CA ARG A 138 -4.94 12.51 14.95
C ARG A 138 -5.93 13.23 14.04
N ARG A 139 -5.48 13.78 12.91
CA ARG A 139 -6.28 14.62 12.02
C ARG A 139 -6.56 13.99 10.66
N ALA A 140 -5.86 12.93 10.29
CA ALA A 140 -6.19 12.14 9.12
C ALA A 140 -7.60 11.55 9.26
N ARG A 141 -8.23 11.22 8.14
CA ARG A 141 -9.50 10.48 8.17
C ARG A 141 -9.26 8.97 8.24
N ILE A 142 -8.17 8.51 7.59
CA ILE A 142 -7.70 7.12 7.66
C ILE A 142 -6.19 7.12 7.90
N VAL A 143 -5.71 6.24 8.79
CA VAL A 143 -4.29 5.89 8.93
C VAL A 143 -4.10 4.47 8.41
N HIS A 144 -3.22 4.31 7.41
CA HIS A 144 -2.91 3.03 6.78
C HIS A 144 -1.45 2.61 7.05
N THR A 145 -1.23 1.34 7.34
CA THR A 145 0.10 0.72 7.41
C THR A 145 0.04 -0.76 7.05
N SER A 146 1.20 -1.41 6.97
CA SER A 146 1.30 -2.80 6.53
C SER A 146 2.20 -3.67 7.40
N GLY A 147 2.10 -4.98 7.22
CA GLY A 147 3.00 -5.95 7.86
C GLY A 147 4.45 -5.81 7.40
N ILE A 148 4.72 -5.31 6.19
CA ILE A 148 6.10 -5.00 5.74
C ILE A 148 6.72 -3.95 6.67
N THR A 149 6.01 -2.88 6.99
CA THR A 149 6.49 -1.84 7.91
C THR A 149 6.94 -2.43 9.23
N GLN A 150 6.22 -3.41 9.76
CA GLN A 150 6.55 -4.07 11.02
C GLN A 150 7.68 -5.10 10.90
N ALA A 151 7.85 -5.67 9.71
CA ALA A 151 8.86 -6.71 9.46
C ALA A 151 10.29 -6.16 9.32
N ILE A 152 10.45 -4.88 8.97
CA ILE A 152 11.77 -4.30 8.68
C ILE A 152 12.63 -3.96 9.91
N GLY A 153 12.04 -3.98 11.11
CA GLY A 153 12.76 -3.73 12.35
C GLY A 153 11.86 -3.65 13.58
N ALA A 154 12.45 -3.68 14.77
CA ALA A 154 11.71 -3.53 16.03
C ALA A 154 11.11 -2.11 16.15
N GLY A 155 11.89 -1.08 15.85
CA GLY A 155 11.43 0.31 15.89
C GLY A 155 10.25 0.60 14.96
N PRO A 156 10.31 0.26 13.66
CA PRO A 156 9.16 0.38 12.76
C PRO A 156 7.94 -0.44 13.19
N CYS A 157 8.16 -1.62 13.78
CA CYS A 157 7.07 -2.42 14.36
C CYS A 157 6.36 -1.66 15.47
N ASP A 158 7.13 -1.12 16.42
CA ASP A 158 6.58 -0.34 17.54
C ASP A 158 5.94 0.98 17.04
N ALA A 159 6.52 1.61 16.01
CA ALA A 159 5.97 2.81 15.39
C ALA A 159 4.61 2.52 14.71
N ALA A 160 4.48 1.42 13.97
CA ALA A 160 3.21 1.03 13.36
C ALA A 160 2.12 0.79 14.42
N PHE A 161 2.43 0.09 15.51
CA PHE A 161 1.50 -0.08 16.63
C PHE A 161 1.13 1.25 17.28
N ALA A 162 2.10 2.13 17.50
CA ALA A 162 1.85 3.45 18.09
C ALA A 162 0.99 4.32 17.17
N ALA A 163 1.20 4.27 15.85
CA ALA A 163 0.38 5.00 14.87
C ALA A 163 -1.07 4.53 14.89
N LEU A 164 -1.31 3.21 14.83
CA LEU A 164 -2.66 2.64 14.89
C LEU A 164 -3.38 3.00 16.19
N ARG A 165 -2.71 2.90 17.33
CA ARG A 165 -3.30 3.30 18.64
C ARG A 165 -3.63 4.77 18.70
N THR A 166 -2.70 5.64 18.27
CA THR A 166 -2.90 7.10 18.26
C THR A 166 -4.08 7.50 17.38
N ALA A 167 -4.24 6.85 16.20
CA ALA A 167 -5.36 7.06 15.32
C ALA A 167 -6.68 6.64 15.98
N ARG A 168 -6.76 5.43 16.52
CA ARG A 168 -7.97 4.92 17.19
C ARG A 168 -8.39 5.75 18.41
N GLU A 169 -7.44 6.18 19.24
CA GLU A 169 -7.70 7.05 20.38
C GLU A 169 -8.30 8.41 19.96
N ALA A 170 -8.01 8.85 18.74
CA ALA A 170 -8.54 10.06 18.16
C ALA A 170 -9.84 9.87 17.34
N GLY A 171 -10.35 8.63 17.25
CA GLY A 171 -11.52 8.29 16.43
C GLY A 171 -11.25 8.28 14.93
N VAL A 172 -9.98 8.17 14.52
CA VAL A 172 -9.54 8.06 13.12
C VAL A 172 -9.63 6.59 12.69
N THR A 173 -10.21 6.34 11.51
CA THR A 173 -10.29 5.01 10.93
C THR A 173 -8.89 4.44 10.68
N THR A 174 -8.69 3.17 11.01
CA THR A 174 -7.42 2.48 10.83
C THR A 174 -7.52 1.40 9.76
N SER A 175 -6.53 1.32 8.88
CA SER A 175 -6.43 0.33 7.80
C SER A 175 -5.11 -0.43 7.88
N TYR A 176 -5.17 -1.73 7.63
CA TYR A 176 -4.00 -2.59 7.71
C TYR A 176 -3.99 -3.64 6.59
N ASP A 177 -2.87 -3.69 5.84
CA ASP A 177 -2.57 -4.80 4.94
C ASP A 177 -1.56 -5.74 5.61
N PRO A 178 -1.90 -7.01 5.87
CA PRO A 178 -0.96 -8.02 6.35
C PRO A 178 0.32 -8.12 5.53
N ASN A 179 0.24 -8.01 4.23
CA ASN A 179 1.34 -7.94 3.26
C ASN A 179 2.56 -8.79 3.69
N LEU A 180 2.33 -10.09 3.91
CA LEU A 180 3.26 -11.02 4.50
C LEU A 180 4.50 -11.21 3.62
N ARG A 181 5.69 -10.96 4.16
CA ARG A 181 6.97 -11.19 3.49
C ARG A 181 7.83 -12.12 4.33
N ARG A 182 7.69 -13.44 4.11
CA ARG A 182 8.42 -14.48 4.84
C ARG A 182 9.94 -14.37 4.77
N ALA A 183 10.47 -13.60 3.82
CA ALA A 183 11.89 -13.29 3.75
C ALA A 183 12.38 -12.33 4.85
N LEU A 184 11.47 -11.58 5.49
CA LEU A 184 11.80 -10.61 6.53
C LEU A 184 11.66 -11.15 7.95
N TRP A 185 10.78 -12.15 8.17
CA TRP A 185 10.51 -12.73 9.49
C TRP A 185 9.98 -14.17 9.40
N SER A 186 10.07 -14.90 10.51
CA SER A 186 9.45 -16.22 10.63
C SER A 186 7.92 -16.11 10.62
N LEU A 187 7.25 -17.19 10.20
CA LEU A 187 5.78 -17.21 10.18
C LEU A 187 5.19 -16.99 11.56
N ASP A 188 5.74 -17.63 12.60
CA ASP A 188 5.25 -17.52 13.98
C ASP A 188 5.29 -16.06 14.48
N ARG A 189 6.41 -15.34 14.18
CA ARG A 189 6.53 -13.92 14.52
C ARG A 189 5.55 -13.07 13.71
N ALA A 190 5.43 -13.33 12.42
CA ALA A 190 4.48 -12.65 11.54
C ALA A 190 3.04 -12.81 12.05
N GLN A 191 2.62 -14.04 12.35
CA GLN A 191 1.29 -14.32 12.89
C GLN A 191 1.03 -13.53 14.18
N ALA A 192 1.94 -13.59 15.17
CA ALA A 192 1.78 -12.88 16.43
C ALA A 192 1.60 -11.37 16.24
N VAL A 193 2.44 -10.75 15.41
CA VAL A 193 2.43 -9.30 15.16
C VAL A 193 1.23 -8.88 14.32
N ILE A 194 0.95 -9.59 13.21
CA ILE A 194 -0.14 -9.27 12.29
C ILE A 194 -1.50 -9.43 12.99
N MET A 195 -1.72 -10.52 13.74
CA MET A 195 -2.98 -10.71 14.46
C MET A 195 -3.19 -9.64 15.54
N ALA A 196 -2.11 -9.20 16.22
CA ALA A 196 -2.19 -8.08 17.15
C ALA A 196 -2.49 -6.74 16.45
N SER A 197 -2.03 -6.56 15.22
CA SER A 197 -2.31 -5.36 14.43
C SER A 197 -3.73 -5.33 13.88
N LEU A 198 -4.27 -6.48 13.47
CA LEU A 198 -5.67 -6.63 13.06
C LEU A 198 -6.63 -6.22 14.19
N ALA A 199 -6.30 -6.49 15.45
CA ALA A 199 -7.09 -6.04 16.60
C ALA A 199 -7.15 -4.50 16.74
N LEU A 200 -6.26 -3.78 16.05
CA LEU A 200 -6.21 -2.32 16.01
C LEU A 200 -6.71 -1.75 14.67
N ALA A 201 -7.04 -2.58 13.71
CA ALA A 201 -7.53 -2.16 12.40
C ALA A 201 -9.06 -2.16 12.35
N ASP A 202 -9.64 -1.14 11.71
CA ASP A 202 -11.05 -1.11 11.37
C ASP A 202 -11.29 -1.75 9.99
N ILE A 203 -10.32 -1.63 9.07
CA ILE A 203 -10.35 -2.20 7.73
C ILE A 203 -9.11 -3.07 7.54
N ALA A 204 -9.30 -4.34 7.19
CA ALA A 204 -8.24 -5.27 6.82
C ALA A 204 -8.27 -5.58 5.32
N LEU A 205 -7.09 -5.52 4.67
CA LEU A 205 -6.94 -5.64 3.22
C LEU A 205 -5.96 -6.77 2.83
N PRO A 206 -6.14 -8.01 3.31
CA PRO A 206 -5.21 -9.10 3.06
C PRO A 206 -5.28 -9.63 1.63
N SER A 207 -4.18 -10.23 1.15
CA SER A 207 -4.22 -11.15 0.02
C SER A 207 -4.66 -12.54 0.48
N LEU A 208 -5.28 -13.32 -0.42
CA LEU A 208 -5.66 -14.71 -0.12
C LEU A 208 -4.45 -15.59 0.24
N GLU A 209 -3.32 -15.37 -0.45
CA GLU A 209 -2.09 -16.12 -0.18
C GLU A 209 -1.57 -15.85 1.24
N ASP A 210 -1.47 -14.57 1.62
CA ASP A 210 -1.03 -14.18 2.95
C ASP A 210 -1.99 -14.67 4.03
N ALA A 211 -3.28 -14.51 3.79
CA ALA A 211 -4.32 -14.91 4.74
C ALA A 211 -4.34 -16.42 4.98
N ARG A 212 -4.15 -17.23 3.94
CA ARG A 212 -3.96 -18.69 4.06
C ARG A 212 -2.76 -19.04 4.93
N ALA A 213 -1.63 -18.40 4.68
CA ALA A 213 -0.42 -18.64 5.47
C ALA A 213 -0.59 -18.23 6.94
N LEU A 214 -1.33 -17.17 7.21
CA LEU A 214 -1.56 -16.63 8.55
C LEU A 214 -2.60 -17.41 9.34
N THR A 215 -3.66 -17.92 8.70
CA THR A 215 -4.78 -18.60 9.38
C THR A 215 -4.69 -20.12 9.31
N GLY A 216 -3.99 -20.66 8.31
CA GLY A 216 -3.98 -22.10 8.02
C GLY A 216 -5.28 -22.60 7.38
N LEU A 217 -6.19 -21.70 6.97
CA LEU A 217 -7.45 -22.01 6.33
C LEU A 217 -7.34 -21.85 4.81
N ASP A 218 -8.15 -22.59 4.04
CA ASP A 218 -8.17 -22.54 2.57
C ASP A 218 -9.40 -21.82 2.01
N ASP A 219 -10.55 -21.95 2.67
CA ASP A 219 -11.81 -21.34 2.21
C ASP A 219 -11.80 -19.82 2.45
N PRO A 220 -11.99 -18.99 1.41
CA PRO A 220 -11.96 -17.54 1.54
C PRO A 220 -13.00 -16.98 2.53
N GLY A 221 -14.17 -17.61 2.61
CA GLY A 221 -15.22 -17.20 3.54
C GLY A 221 -14.83 -17.46 4.99
N ALA A 222 -14.32 -18.67 5.29
CA ALA A 222 -13.84 -19.00 6.62
C ALA A 222 -12.62 -18.12 7.03
N ILE A 223 -11.75 -17.79 6.08
CA ILE A 223 -10.64 -16.85 6.31
C ILE A 223 -11.17 -15.46 6.69
N ALA A 224 -12.15 -14.96 5.95
CA ALA A 224 -12.73 -13.64 6.22
C ALA A 224 -13.39 -13.59 7.61
N ASP A 225 -14.14 -14.62 8.00
CA ASP A 225 -14.74 -14.74 9.33
C ASP A 225 -13.70 -14.80 10.44
N GLU A 226 -12.63 -15.57 10.24
CA GLU A 226 -11.52 -15.66 11.20
C GLU A 226 -10.84 -14.29 11.40
N LEU A 227 -10.63 -13.53 10.32
CA LEU A 227 -10.00 -12.22 10.38
C LEU A 227 -10.92 -11.15 10.98
N LEU A 228 -12.22 -11.18 10.66
CA LEU A 228 -13.22 -10.32 11.33
C LEU A 228 -13.24 -10.56 12.85
N GLY A 229 -13.14 -11.82 13.26
CA GLY A 229 -13.05 -12.20 14.67
C GLY A 229 -11.83 -11.64 15.42
N LYS A 230 -10.83 -11.08 14.72
CA LYS A 230 -9.65 -10.43 15.33
C LYS A 230 -9.87 -8.96 15.66
N GLY A 231 -10.86 -8.30 15.02
CA GLY A 231 -11.16 -6.89 15.35
C GLY A 231 -11.63 -6.00 14.22
N PRO A 232 -11.25 -6.22 12.95
CA PRO A 232 -11.71 -5.39 11.85
C PRO A 232 -13.23 -5.39 11.72
N GLN A 233 -13.80 -4.26 11.31
CA GLN A 233 -15.21 -4.14 10.96
C GLN A 233 -15.46 -4.64 9.54
N VAL A 234 -14.44 -4.52 8.67
CA VAL A 234 -14.48 -4.95 7.27
C VAL A 234 -13.18 -5.66 6.91
N VAL A 235 -13.32 -6.79 6.24
CA VAL A 235 -12.23 -7.51 5.58
C VAL A 235 -12.48 -7.51 4.07
N ALA A 236 -11.55 -6.94 3.30
CA ALA A 236 -11.57 -7.03 1.84
C ALA A 236 -10.42 -7.94 1.39
N LEU A 237 -10.73 -9.23 1.23
CA LEU A 237 -9.78 -10.27 0.87
C LEU A 237 -9.52 -10.24 -0.64
N LYS A 238 -8.31 -9.86 -1.05
CA LYS A 238 -7.87 -9.81 -2.44
C LYS A 238 -7.68 -11.23 -2.99
N LEU A 239 -8.45 -11.62 -4.03
CA LEU A 239 -8.43 -12.96 -4.65
C LEU A 239 -7.60 -13.00 -5.94
N GLY A 240 -6.79 -11.98 -6.21
CA GLY A 240 -6.02 -11.84 -7.44
C GLY A 240 -6.92 -11.76 -8.67
N ALA A 241 -6.68 -12.59 -9.68
CA ALA A 241 -7.48 -12.61 -10.91
C ALA A 241 -8.95 -13.02 -10.70
N ALA A 242 -9.33 -13.49 -9.51
CA ALA A 242 -10.72 -13.83 -9.17
C ALA A 242 -11.50 -12.65 -8.55
N GLY A 243 -10.87 -11.48 -8.39
CA GLY A 243 -11.47 -10.28 -7.80
C GLY A 243 -11.26 -10.17 -6.30
N ALA A 244 -12.32 -9.94 -5.52
CA ALA A 244 -12.23 -9.81 -4.07
C ALA A 244 -13.43 -10.46 -3.36
N LEU A 245 -13.22 -10.88 -2.11
CA LEU A 245 -14.31 -11.20 -1.18
C LEU A 245 -14.32 -10.12 -0.11
N VAL A 246 -15.46 -9.47 0.06
CA VAL A 246 -15.68 -8.49 1.12
C VAL A 246 -16.59 -9.07 2.17
N ALA A 247 -16.18 -8.95 3.43
CA ALA A 247 -16.95 -9.42 4.56
C ALA A 247 -17.06 -8.33 5.64
N ASP A 248 -18.22 -8.21 6.21
CA ASP A 248 -18.54 -7.44 7.41
C ASP A 248 -19.33 -8.33 8.39
N ALA A 249 -19.86 -7.75 9.49
CA ALA A 249 -20.60 -8.50 10.49
C ALA A 249 -21.88 -9.18 9.97
N ASP A 250 -22.46 -8.67 8.89
CA ASP A 250 -23.78 -9.05 8.40
C ASP A 250 -23.73 -9.94 7.15
N ARG A 251 -22.67 -9.79 6.32
CA ARG A 251 -22.64 -10.44 5.01
C ARG A 251 -21.24 -10.67 4.46
N GLN A 252 -21.16 -11.62 3.54
CA GLN A 252 -20.01 -11.84 2.66
C GLN A 252 -20.44 -11.64 1.20
N THR A 253 -19.67 -10.88 0.44
CA THR A 253 -19.95 -10.56 -0.96
C THR A 253 -18.73 -10.82 -1.82
N ILE A 254 -18.89 -11.61 -2.90
CA ILE A 254 -17.86 -11.78 -3.92
C ILE A 254 -18.02 -10.67 -4.95
N VAL A 255 -16.94 -9.94 -5.20
CA VAL A 255 -16.84 -8.87 -6.19
C VAL A 255 -15.95 -9.36 -7.33
N ALA A 256 -16.55 -9.51 -8.53
CA ALA A 256 -15.83 -10.04 -9.69
C ALA A 256 -14.70 -9.10 -10.16
N PRO A 257 -13.66 -9.63 -10.82
CA PRO A 257 -12.57 -8.83 -11.38
C PRO A 257 -13.00 -8.05 -12.61
N TYR A 258 -12.21 -7.08 -13.02
CA TYR A 258 -12.26 -6.44 -14.33
C TYR A 258 -11.29 -7.12 -15.30
N GLU A 259 -11.70 -7.24 -16.55
CA GLU A 259 -10.90 -7.89 -17.60
C GLU A 259 -9.97 -6.85 -18.24
N VAL A 260 -8.68 -7.12 -18.20
CA VAL A 260 -7.63 -6.29 -18.82
C VAL A 260 -6.53 -7.17 -19.40
N ALA A 261 -5.73 -6.62 -20.32
CA ALA A 261 -4.50 -7.25 -20.79
C ALA A 261 -3.37 -7.02 -19.77
N ALA A 262 -3.31 -7.87 -18.74
CA ALA A 262 -2.33 -7.75 -17.68
C ALA A 262 -0.89 -8.02 -18.19
N VAL A 263 0.06 -7.18 -17.75
CA VAL A 263 1.49 -7.20 -18.10
C VAL A 263 2.35 -7.50 -16.87
N ASP A 264 2.14 -6.75 -15.76
CA ASP A 264 2.91 -6.86 -14.52
C ASP A 264 1.98 -6.70 -13.31
N PRO A 265 1.90 -7.65 -12.38
CA PRO A 265 1.05 -7.55 -11.20
C PRO A 265 1.62 -6.65 -10.09
N ALA A 266 2.83 -6.09 -10.26
CA ALA A 266 3.48 -5.27 -9.25
C ALA A 266 2.64 -4.04 -8.89
N GLY A 267 2.45 -3.78 -7.60
CA GLY A 267 1.69 -2.62 -7.10
C GLY A 267 0.16 -2.75 -7.18
N ALA A 268 -0.38 -3.83 -7.78
CA ALA A 268 -1.83 -4.00 -7.91
C ALA A 268 -2.53 -4.14 -6.54
N GLY A 269 -1.90 -4.83 -5.59
CA GLY A 269 -2.41 -4.94 -4.21
C GLY A 269 -2.47 -3.60 -3.51
N ASP A 270 -1.41 -2.81 -3.61
CA ASP A 270 -1.31 -1.50 -2.99
C ASP A 270 -2.31 -0.52 -3.62
N THR A 271 -2.50 -0.60 -4.96
CA THR A 271 -3.53 0.18 -5.67
C THR A 271 -4.95 -0.24 -5.27
N PHE A 272 -5.19 -1.53 -5.05
CA PHE A 272 -6.46 -2.01 -4.49
C PHE A 272 -6.73 -1.38 -3.13
N ASP A 273 -5.73 -1.39 -2.23
CA ASP A 273 -5.86 -0.83 -0.90
C ASP A 273 -6.20 0.67 -0.95
N ALA A 274 -5.44 1.44 -1.73
CA ALA A 274 -5.69 2.87 -1.92
C ALA A 274 -7.09 3.17 -2.49
N ALA A 275 -7.51 2.41 -3.50
CA ALA A 275 -8.80 2.59 -4.14
C ALA A 275 -9.96 2.20 -3.21
N PHE A 276 -9.81 1.12 -2.44
CA PHE A 276 -10.77 0.73 -1.42
C PHE A 276 -10.97 1.85 -0.39
N LEU A 277 -9.86 2.38 0.16
CA LEU A 277 -9.89 3.47 1.14
C LEU A 277 -10.45 4.76 0.56
N THR A 278 -10.14 5.06 -0.71
CA THR A 278 -10.69 6.23 -1.41
C THR A 278 -12.21 6.13 -1.55
N ALA A 279 -12.72 4.99 -2.01
CA ALA A 279 -14.15 4.74 -2.15
C ALA A 279 -14.87 4.69 -0.80
N TRP A 280 -14.22 4.16 0.25
CA TRP A 280 -14.72 4.19 1.62
C TRP A 280 -14.95 5.62 2.11
N LEU A 281 -14.03 6.51 1.83
CA LEU A 281 -14.14 7.94 2.15
C LEU A 281 -15.24 8.67 1.36
N ASP A 282 -15.65 8.12 0.20
CA ASP A 282 -16.80 8.60 -0.57
C ASP A 282 -18.13 8.16 0.05
N GLY A 283 -18.12 7.32 1.09
CA GLY A 283 -19.31 6.81 1.77
C GLY A 283 -19.96 5.62 1.07
N ASN A 284 -19.22 4.91 0.21
CA ASN A 284 -19.72 3.72 -0.47
C ASN A 284 -19.79 2.52 0.48
N GLU A 285 -20.70 1.59 0.17
CA GLU A 285 -20.77 0.29 0.84
C GLU A 285 -19.50 -0.55 0.56
N PRO A 286 -19.09 -1.44 1.47
CA PRO A 286 -17.84 -2.22 1.32
C PRO A 286 -17.70 -2.96 -0.01
N ALA A 287 -18.79 -3.51 -0.55
CA ALA A 287 -18.78 -4.20 -1.84
C ALA A 287 -18.56 -3.23 -3.02
N GLU A 288 -19.07 -2.01 -2.95
CA GLU A 288 -18.84 -0.96 -3.96
C GLU A 288 -17.39 -0.43 -3.86
N CYS A 289 -16.84 -0.34 -2.65
CA CYS A 289 -15.42 -0.02 -2.45
C CYS A 289 -14.52 -1.06 -3.13
N ALA A 290 -14.80 -2.36 -2.97
CA ALA A 290 -14.04 -3.41 -3.61
C ALA A 290 -14.24 -3.45 -5.14
N GLU A 291 -15.40 -3.07 -5.64
CA GLU A 291 -15.65 -2.95 -7.09
C GLU A 291 -14.73 -1.87 -7.70
N PHE A 292 -14.68 -0.69 -7.08
CA PHE A 292 -13.77 0.39 -7.49
C PHE A 292 -12.30 -0.04 -7.37
N ALA A 293 -11.96 -0.73 -6.28
CA ALA A 293 -10.60 -1.21 -6.01
C ALA A 293 -10.16 -2.28 -7.03
N ASN A 294 -11.05 -3.22 -7.42
CA ASN A 294 -10.77 -4.21 -8.46
C ASN A 294 -10.48 -3.55 -9.82
N ALA A 295 -11.22 -2.49 -10.17
CA ALA A 295 -10.99 -1.77 -11.42
C ALA A 295 -9.63 -1.04 -11.41
N ALA A 296 -9.29 -0.35 -10.32
CA ALA A 296 -8.01 0.34 -10.17
C ALA A 296 -6.83 -0.65 -10.18
N ALA A 297 -6.93 -1.74 -9.42
CA ALA A 297 -5.91 -2.79 -9.39
C ALA A 297 -5.71 -3.46 -10.76
N ALA A 298 -6.81 -3.73 -11.49
CA ALA A 298 -6.74 -4.28 -12.84
C ALA A 298 -5.96 -3.34 -13.78
N LEU A 299 -6.26 -2.05 -13.79
CA LEU A 299 -5.54 -1.05 -14.61
C LEU A 299 -4.05 -1.00 -14.27
N THR A 300 -3.69 -1.07 -12.99
CA THR A 300 -2.28 -1.09 -12.56
C THR A 300 -1.52 -2.25 -13.20
N THR A 301 -2.15 -3.39 -13.41
CA THR A 301 -1.49 -4.55 -14.03
C THR A 301 -1.19 -4.37 -15.52
N THR A 302 -1.71 -3.36 -16.20
CA THR A 302 -1.52 -3.15 -17.66
C THR A 302 -0.18 -2.52 -18.02
N GLY A 303 0.59 -2.04 -17.05
CA GLY A 303 1.93 -1.47 -17.25
C GLY A 303 2.98 -2.19 -16.42
N VAL A 304 4.24 -1.76 -16.53
CA VAL A 304 5.39 -2.33 -15.80
C VAL A 304 5.76 -1.43 -14.62
N GLY A 305 6.06 -2.05 -13.47
CA GLY A 305 6.48 -1.37 -12.24
C GLY A 305 5.33 -0.98 -11.32
N CYS A 306 5.69 -0.54 -10.10
CA CYS A 306 4.70 -0.36 -9.03
C CYS A 306 3.97 1.01 -9.08
N VAL A 307 4.64 2.08 -9.55
CA VAL A 307 4.12 3.46 -9.50
C VAL A 307 3.64 3.95 -10.84
N GLY A 308 4.40 3.69 -11.92
CA GLY A 308 4.09 4.19 -13.26
C GLY A 308 2.64 3.90 -13.70
N PRO A 309 2.17 2.65 -13.61
CA PRO A 309 0.86 2.25 -14.12
C PRO A 309 -0.32 2.53 -13.17
N ILE A 310 -0.11 3.10 -11.98
CA ILE A 310 -1.22 3.48 -11.09
C ILE A 310 -2.17 4.42 -11.84
N PRO A 311 -3.48 4.09 -11.94
CA PRO A 311 -4.43 4.85 -12.73
C PRO A 311 -4.89 6.15 -12.03
N THR A 312 -5.43 7.06 -12.83
CA THR A 312 -6.24 8.18 -12.32
C THR A 312 -7.67 7.72 -12.04
N ARG A 313 -8.42 8.53 -11.29
CA ARG A 313 -9.84 8.27 -11.00
C ARG A 313 -10.66 8.16 -12.28
N GLU A 314 -10.42 9.06 -13.24
CA GLU A 314 -11.11 9.07 -14.53
C GLU A 314 -10.93 7.74 -15.27
N ALA A 315 -9.70 7.22 -15.34
CA ALA A 315 -9.43 5.95 -16.00
C ALA A 315 -10.15 4.76 -15.33
N VAL A 316 -10.25 4.79 -14.00
CA VAL A 316 -11.00 3.78 -13.23
C VAL A 316 -12.48 3.86 -13.56
N ASP A 317 -13.06 5.06 -13.57
CA ASP A 317 -14.48 5.26 -13.85
C ASP A 317 -14.83 4.89 -15.31
N GLU A 318 -13.94 5.16 -16.27
CA GLU A 318 -14.09 4.74 -17.67
C GLU A 318 -14.12 3.22 -17.80
N LEU A 319 -13.19 2.49 -17.14
CA LEU A 319 -13.20 1.01 -17.16
C LEU A 319 -14.48 0.45 -16.54
N ARG A 320 -14.93 1.01 -15.42
CA ARG A 320 -16.18 0.61 -14.76
C ARG A 320 -17.40 0.86 -15.64
N ALA A 321 -17.47 1.99 -16.31
CA ALA A 321 -18.54 2.31 -17.24
C ALA A 321 -18.59 1.33 -18.44
N ALA A 322 -17.42 0.98 -18.97
CA ALA A 322 -17.29 0.08 -20.11
C ALA A 322 -17.70 -1.37 -19.80
N GLN A 323 -17.44 -1.88 -18.59
CA GLN A 323 -17.67 -3.27 -18.24
C GLN A 323 -18.88 -3.51 -17.32
N GLY A 324 -19.51 -2.44 -16.78
CA GLY A 324 -20.67 -2.52 -15.89
C GLY A 324 -20.33 -3.01 -14.47
N ARG A 325 -21.36 -3.08 -13.59
CA ARG A 325 -21.20 -3.51 -12.18
C ARG A 325 -20.86 -5.00 -12.09
N ARG A 326 -19.95 -5.34 -11.18
CA ARG A 326 -19.36 -6.68 -11.02
C ARG A 326 -19.69 -7.36 -9.68
N THR A 327 -20.71 -6.90 -8.96
CA THR A 327 -21.11 -7.49 -7.67
C THR A 327 -22.08 -8.65 -7.84
N ARG A 328 -21.82 -9.78 -7.12
CA ARG A 328 -22.77 -10.89 -6.94
C ARG A 328 -22.85 -11.22 -5.45
N SER A 329 -24.05 -11.11 -4.87
CA SER A 329 -24.33 -11.60 -3.51
C SER A 329 -24.13 -13.12 -3.43
N ARG A 330 -23.40 -13.62 -2.42
CA ARG A 330 -23.49 -15.03 -2.01
C ARG A 330 -24.81 -15.18 -1.23
N ALA A 331 -25.68 -16.07 -1.70
CA ALA A 331 -26.85 -16.52 -0.97
C ALA A 331 -26.46 -17.48 0.16
#